data_86070fc55a3bd2cce33d1151f10e5daa
#
_entry.id   86070fc55a3bd2cce33d1151f10e5daa
#
_cell.length_a   1.000
_cell.length_b   1.000
_cell.length_c   1.000
_cell.angle_alpha   90.00
_cell.angle_beta   90.00
_cell.angle_gamma   90.00
#
_symmetry.space_group_name_H-M   'P 1'
#
loop_
_entity.id
_entity.type
_entity.pdbx_description
1 polymer ?
#
loop_
_entity_poly.entity_id
_entity_poly.type
_entity_poly.pdbx_seq_one_letter_code
_entity_poly.pdbx_strand_id
1 'polypeptide(L)'
;MSSPEPPAITLAHLSDLHFGTEDWTMAARLLDEVAELRPRLTVVSGDLTQRARRRQFAAARAYLDRLGPLLVVPGNHDIPLYDATRRALSPMGRYRSMVTDELNPFVVDDELAVLGLNTTRPARWKEGSISPAQVELIRSSFAGAPATARRVLVTHHPFLPPPSLPRAIVVHGRDAALAAIREAGVELLLAGHLHLGYADVVGGGGGPLSVQAGTAFSRRRRGQPNAYNVITLDAAGVQVQPRVWDGDGFRPAAGPGALEADAGPGSAGSIG
;
A
#
# COMPACT_ATOMS: atom_id res chain seq x y z
N MET A 1 16.76 36.62 -3.78
CA MET A 1 15.42 36.30 -3.31
C MET A 1 15.29 34.79 -3.42
N SER A 2 15.23 34.07 -2.30
CA SER A 2 15.03 32.60 -2.31
C SER A 2 13.66 32.33 -2.90
N SER A 3 13.59 31.46 -3.90
CA SER A 3 12.30 30.93 -4.38
C SER A 3 11.56 30.32 -3.19
N PRO A 4 10.24 30.50 -3.07
CA PRO A 4 9.49 29.84 -2.00
C PRO A 4 9.69 28.33 -2.10
N GLU A 5 9.94 27.69 -0.96
CA GLU A 5 10.00 26.23 -0.92
C GLU A 5 8.68 25.64 -1.43
N PRO A 6 8.73 24.57 -2.24
CA PRO A 6 7.52 23.92 -2.69
C PRO A 6 6.68 23.44 -1.48
N PRO A 7 5.35 23.55 -1.55
CA PRO A 7 4.50 23.13 -0.46
C PRO A 7 4.66 21.64 -0.18
N ALA A 8 4.57 21.26 1.10
CA ALA A 8 4.63 19.87 1.52
C ALA A 8 3.45 19.08 0.95
N ILE A 9 3.72 17.92 0.35
CA ILE A 9 2.70 17.00 -0.18
C ILE A 9 2.37 15.98 0.90
N THR A 10 1.09 15.87 1.25
CA THR A 10 0.62 14.87 2.22
C THR A 10 -0.10 13.74 1.51
N LEU A 11 0.29 12.49 1.81
CA LEU A 11 -0.38 11.28 1.37
C LEU A 11 -0.97 10.55 2.58
N ALA A 12 -2.15 9.93 2.41
CA ALA A 12 -2.68 8.93 3.34
C ALA A 12 -2.44 7.54 2.74
N HIS A 13 -1.72 6.66 3.44
CA HIS A 13 -1.42 5.30 2.97
C HIS A 13 -2.13 4.26 3.81
N LEU A 14 -3.12 3.62 3.22
CA LEU A 14 -3.94 2.56 3.78
C LEU A 14 -3.63 1.23 3.10
N SER A 15 -3.84 0.11 3.81
CA SER A 15 -3.73 -1.24 3.25
C SER A 15 -4.63 -2.24 3.97
N ASP A 16 -4.85 -3.38 3.35
CA ASP A 16 -5.43 -4.55 3.97
C ASP A 16 -6.78 -4.25 4.64
N LEU A 17 -7.69 -3.63 3.88
CA LEU A 17 -9.02 -3.22 4.34
C LEU A 17 -9.89 -4.44 4.65
N HIS A 18 -9.76 -5.53 3.86
CA HIS A 18 -10.41 -6.81 4.02
C HIS A 18 -11.92 -6.72 4.31
N PHE A 19 -12.67 -6.01 3.47
CA PHE A 19 -14.12 -6.01 3.55
C PHE A 19 -14.69 -7.43 3.59
N GLY A 20 -15.50 -7.70 4.61
CA GLY A 20 -15.95 -9.01 5.04
C GLY A 20 -15.40 -9.44 6.39
N THR A 21 -14.44 -8.66 6.95
CA THR A 21 -13.91 -8.75 8.32
C THR A 21 -13.64 -7.36 8.92
N GLU A 22 -14.26 -6.35 8.36
CA GLU A 22 -14.14 -4.94 8.76
C GLU A 22 -14.70 -4.68 10.16
N ASP A 23 -14.09 -3.70 10.83
CA ASP A 23 -14.67 -3.02 11.98
C ASP A 23 -15.22 -1.67 11.52
N TRP A 24 -16.54 -1.52 11.53
CA TRP A 24 -17.21 -0.34 11.00
C TRP A 24 -16.97 0.91 11.84
N THR A 25 -16.70 0.77 13.13
CA THR A 25 -16.36 1.91 14.00
C THR A 25 -15.01 2.49 13.59
N MET A 26 -14.00 1.64 13.43
CA MET A 26 -12.68 2.06 12.93
C MET A 26 -12.77 2.61 11.51
N ALA A 27 -13.53 1.94 10.64
CA ALA A 27 -13.68 2.36 9.25
C ALA A 27 -14.30 3.77 9.15
N ALA A 28 -15.32 4.08 9.97
CA ALA A 28 -15.93 5.40 10.01
C ALA A 28 -14.95 6.45 10.54
N ARG A 29 -14.25 6.17 11.65
CA ARG A 29 -13.24 7.08 12.21
C ARG A 29 -12.10 7.38 11.24
N LEU A 30 -11.65 6.36 10.50
CA LEU A 30 -10.60 6.55 9.49
C LEU A 30 -11.06 7.48 8.35
N LEU A 31 -12.31 7.38 7.91
CA LEU A 31 -12.88 8.32 6.93
C LEU A 31 -12.88 9.75 7.45
N ASP A 32 -13.29 9.96 8.69
CA ASP A 32 -13.31 11.28 9.31
C ASP A 32 -11.89 11.86 9.38
N GLU A 33 -10.90 11.06 9.82
CA GLU A 33 -9.50 11.49 9.89
C GLU A 33 -8.90 11.81 8.52
N VAL A 34 -9.17 10.99 7.50
CA VAL A 34 -8.69 11.26 6.14
C VAL A 34 -9.36 12.52 5.57
N ALA A 35 -10.64 12.74 5.88
CA ALA A 35 -11.35 13.95 5.46
C ALA A 35 -10.78 15.22 6.13
N GLU A 36 -10.40 15.14 7.42
CA GLU A 36 -9.73 16.23 8.15
C GLU A 36 -8.31 16.47 7.65
N LEU A 37 -7.56 15.40 7.38
CA LEU A 37 -6.20 15.45 6.86
C LEU A 37 -6.11 16.11 5.47
N ARG A 38 -7.14 15.94 4.65
CA ARG A 38 -7.20 16.43 3.26
C ARG A 38 -5.94 16.10 2.46
N PRO A 39 -5.55 14.81 2.36
CA PRO A 39 -4.33 14.45 1.68
C PRO A 39 -4.41 14.81 0.18
N ARG A 40 -3.26 15.10 -0.44
CA ARG A 40 -3.15 15.29 -1.89
C ARG A 40 -3.62 14.03 -2.64
N LEU A 41 -3.31 12.87 -2.07
CA LEU A 41 -3.71 11.57 -2.59
C LEU A 41 -3.85 10.56 -1.44
N THR A 42 -4.94 9.80 -1.46
CA THR A 42 -5.07 8.59 -0.65
C THR A 42 -4.59 7.40 -1.46
N VAL A 43 -3.68 6.62 -0.91
CA VAL A 43 -3.14 5.39 -1.51
C VAL A 43 -3.69 4.18 -0.77
N VAL A 44 -4.28 3.22 -1.50
CA VAL A 44 -4.72 1.94 -0.93
C VAL A 44 -3.92 0.81 -1.58
N SER A 45 -2.99 0.24 -0.83
CA SER A 45 -2.03 -0.75 -1.34
C SER A 45 -2.55 -2.20 -1.29
N GLY A 46 -3.83 -2.40 -1.61
CA GLY A 46 -4.42 -3.71 -1.89
C GLY A 46 -5.16 -4.38 -0.75
N ASP A 47 -5.61 -5.62 -1.01
CA ASP A 47 -6.45 -6.43 -0.14
C ASP A 47 -7.72 -5.71 0.33
N LEU A 48 -8.46 -5.20 -0.67
CA LEU A 48 -9.74 -4.51 -0.44
C LEU A 48 -10.77 -5.47 0.18
N THR A 49 -10.74 -6.73 -0.28
CA THR A 49 -11.73 -7.73 0.11
C THR A 49 -11.11 -8.92 0.83
N GLN A 50 -11.89 -9.60 1.68
CA GLN A 50 -11.43 -10.83 2.34
C GLN A 50 -11.46 -12.05 1.41
N ARG A 51 -12.38 -12.10 0.44
CA ARG A 51 -12.61 -13.29 -0.41
C ARG A 51 -13.11 -12.97 -1.82
N ALA A 52 -12.82 -11.80 -2.35
CA ALA A 52 -13.24 -11.35 -3.68
C ALA A 52 -14.75 -11.56 -3.96
N ARG A 53 -15.64 -11.43 -2.96
CA ARG A 53 -17.08 -11.57 -3.14
C ARG A 53 -17.68 -10.27 -3.64
N ARG A 54 -18.72 -10.33 -4.50
CA ARG A 54 -19.39 -9.13 -5.02
C ARG A 54 -19.83 -8.16 -3.92
N ARG A 55 -20.43 -8.66 -2.84
CA ARG A 55 -20.85 -7.82 -1.70
C ARG A 55 -19.68 -7.10 -1.01
N GLN A 56 -18.50 -7.75 -0.96
CA GLN A 56 -17.30 -7.18 -0.37
C GLN A 56 -16.75 -6.06 -1.25
N PHE A 57 -16.69 -6.28 -2.56
CA PHE A 57 -16.31 -5.23 -3.52
C PHE A 57 -17.31 -4.06 -3.53
N ALA A 58 -18.61 -4.32 -3.40
CA ALA A 58 -19.62 -3.26 -3.31
C ALA A 58 -19.41 -2.38 -2.07
N ALA A 59 -19.14 -3.00 -0.91
CA ALA A 59 -18.83 -2.29 0.33
C ALA A 59 -17.50 -1.53 0.21
N ALA A 60 -16.46 -2.17 -0.36
CA ALA A 60 -15.18 -1.53 -0.62
C ALA A 60 -15.35 -0.30 -1.53
N ARG A 61 -16.09 -0.43 -2.64
CA ARG A 61 -16.32 0.69 -3.57
C ARG A 61 -17.00 1.87 -2.87
N ALA A 62 -18.09 1.61 -2.14
CA ALA A 62 -18.81 2.64 -1.39
C ALA A 62 -17.93 3.36 -0.35
N TYR A 63 -16.96 2.66 0.22
CA TYR A 63 -15.97 3.23 1.13
C TYR A 63 -14.91 4.06 0.38
N LEU A 64 -14.35 3.51 -0.68
CA LEU A 64 -13.32 4.17 -1.49
C LEU A 64 -13.82 5.49 -2.10
N ASP A 65 -15.09 5.56 -2.50
CA ASP A 65 -15.73 6.77 -3.03
C ASP A 65 -15.73 7.96 -2.06
N ARG A 66 -15.48 7.71 -0.78
CA ARG A 66 -15.44 8.73 0.29
C ARG A 66 -14.03 9.19 0.64
N LEU A 67 -12.98 8.57 0.08
CA LEU A 67 -11.57 8.87 0.43
C LEU A 67 -10.96 10.06 -0.33
N GLY A 68 -11.73 10.72 -1.22
CA GLY A 68 -11.23 11.83 -2.05
C GLY A 68 -10.36 11.35 -3.22
N PRO A 69 -9.30 12.09 -3.60
CA PRO A 69 -8.37 11.65 -4.62
C PRO A 69 -7.72 10.32 -4.23
N LEU A 70 -7.78 9.32 -5.12
CA LEU A 70 -7.47 7.93 -4.77
C LEU A 70 -6.60 7.26 -5.82
N LEU A 71 -5.58 6.54 -5.36
CA LEU A 71 -4.88 5.51 -6.12
C LEU A 71 -5.04 4.17 -5.40
N VAL A 72 -5.51 3.15 -6.10
CA VAL A 72 -5.73 1.82 -5.53
C VAL A 72 -5.10 0.75 -6.40
N VAL A 73 -4.40 -0.21 -5.79
CA VAL A 73 -3.91 -1.42 -6.44
C VAL A 73 -4.59 -2.66 -5.84
N PRO A 74 -4.74 -3.76 -6.60
CA PRO A 74 -5.32 -4.98 -6.06
C PRO A 74 -4.32 -5.74 -5.16
N GLY A 75 -4.86 -6.46 -4.15
CA GLY A 75 -4.12 -7.42 -3.35
C GLY A 75 -4.48 -8.88 -3.71
N ASN A 76 -3.80 -9.84 -3.08
CA ASN A 76 -4.02 -11.25 -3.38
C ASN A 76 -5.39 -11.78 -2.92
N HIS A 77 -6.03 -11.15 -1.93
CA HIS A 77 -7.39 -11.45 -1.49
C HIS A 77 -8.48 -10.90 -2.44
N ASP A 78 -8.13 -10.03 -3.38
CA ASP A 78 -9.03 -9.51 -4.40
C ASP A 78 -9.17 -10.47 -5.61
N ILE A 79 -8.37 -11.54 -5.62
CA ILE A 79 -8.53 -12.67 -6.55
C ILE A 79 -9.39 -13.76 -5.87
N PRO A 80 -10.39 -14.35 -6.58
CA PRO A 80 -11.20 -15.43 -6.04
C PRO A 80 -10.37 -16.61 -5.56
N LEU A 81 -10.57 -17.02 -4.29
CA LEU A 81 -9.81 -18.06 -3.66
C LEU A 81 -10.39 -19.45 -3.93
N TYR A 82 -11.70 -19.61 -3.73
CA TYR A 82 -12.41 -20.89 -3.80
C TYR A 82 -13.17 -21.09 -5.11
N ASP A 83 -13.22 -20.10 -5.98
CA ASP A 83 -13.83 -20.18 -7.31
C ASP A 83 -12.69 -20.43 -8.34
N ALA A 84 -12.28 -21.69 -8.46
CA ALA A 84 -11.17 -22.09 -9.31
C ALA A 84 -11.38 -21.70 -10.79
N THR A 85 -12.60 -21.85 -11.29
CA THR A 85 -12.96 -21.47 -12.66
C THR A 85 -12.76 -19.97 -12.89
N ARG A 86 -13.30 -19.15 -12.02
CA ARG A 86 -13.14 -17.70 -12.11
C ARG A 86 -11.70 -17.27 -11.90
N ARG A 87 -10.99 -17.92 -10.95
CA ARG A 87 -9.56 -17.67 -10.71
C ARG A 87 -8.71 -17.92 -11.96
N ALA A 88 -9.05 -18.95 -12.76
CA ALA A 88 -8.35 -19.29 -13.98
C ALA A 88 -8.74 -18.38 -15.17
N LEU A 89 -10.03 -18.12 -15.36
CA LEU A 89 -10.54 -17.47 -16.57
C LEU A 89 -10.69 -15.95 -16.46
N SER A 90 -10.99 -15.43 -15.26
CA SER A 90 -11.22 -14.00 -15.03
C SER A 90 -10.86 -13.59 -13.59
N PRO A 91 -9.58 -13.74 -13.20
CA PRO A 91 -9.16 -13.53 -11.81
C PRO A 91 -9.46 -12.12 -11.30
N MET A 92 -9.28 -11.10 -12.12
CA MET A 92 -9.51 -9.69 -11.79
C MET A 92 -10.88 -9.17 -12.28
N GLY A 93 -11.75 -10.02 -12.81
CA GLY A 93 -12.99 -9.57 -13.45
C GLY A 93 -13.94 -8.83 -12.50
N ARG A 94 -14.02 -9.23 -11.23
CA ARG A 94 -14.83 -8.51 -10.22
C ARG A 94 -14.17 -7.20 -9.80
N TYR A 95 -12.86 -7.19 -9.60
CA TYR A 95 -12.11 -5.97 -9.30
C TYR A 95 -12.29 -4.94 -10.41
N ARG A 96 -12.07 -5.35 -11.67
CA ARG A 96 -12.24 -4.48 -12.84
C ARG A 96 -13.65 -3.92 -12.96
N SER A 97 -14.67 -4.75 -12.78
CA SER A 97 -16.07 -4.30 -12.94
C SER A 97 -16.61 -3.46 -11.78
N MET A 98 -16.00 -3.51 -10.60
CA MET A 98 -16.55 -2.92 -9.39
C MET A 98 -15.64 -1.88 -8.70
N VAL A 99 -14.35 -1.87 -9.02
CA VAL A 99 -13.37 -0.92 -8.48
C VAL A 99 -12.81 -0.04 -9.59
N THR A 100 -11.97 -0.59 -10.46
CA THR A 100 -11.40 0.11 -11.61
C THR A 100 -10.87 -0.88 -12.65
N ASP A 101 -10.98 -0.55 -13.92
CA ASP A 101 -10.37 -1.31 -15.01
C ASP A 101 -8.84 -1.18 -15.05
N GLU A 102 -8.32 -0.08 -14.52
CA GLU A 102 -6.89 0.17 -14.47
C GLU A 102 -6.24 -0.61 -13.32
N LEU A 103 -5.38 -1.58 -13.67
CA LEU A 103 -4.67 -2.40 -12.70
C LEU A 103 -3.29 -1.86 -12.33
N ASN A 104 -2.75 -0.93 -13.14
CA ASN A 104 -1.48 -0.25 -12.91
C ASN A 104 -1.70 1.27 -13.04
N PRO A 105 -2.48 1.88 -12.14
CA PRO A 105 -2.81 3.30 -12.24
C PRO A 105 -1.57 4.18 -12.13
N PHE A 106 -1.53 5.24 -12.93
CA PHE A 106 -0.49 6.26 -12.86
C PHE A 106 -1.13 7.64 -12.67
N VAL A 107 -0.88 8.25 -11.52
CA VAL A 107 -1.29 9.61 -11.19
C VAL A 107 -0.07 10.49 -11.29
N VAL A 108 -0.12 11.53 -12.11
CA VAL A 108 1.02 12.43 -12.35
C VAL A 108 0.56 13.86 -12.54
N ASP A 109 1.28 14.78 -11.91
CA ASP A 109 1.22 16.22 -12.11
C ASP A 109 2.63 16.83 -11.96
N ASP A 110 2.75 18.15 -11.88
CA ASP A 110 4.03 18.85 -11.83
C ASP A 110 4.83 18.59 -10.54
N GLU A 111 4.18 18.11 -9.47
CA GLU A 111 4.76 17.95 -8.14
C GLU A 111 4.84 16.49 -7.69
N LEU A 112 3.95 15.61 -8.20
CA LEU A 112 3.78 14.25 -7.73
C LEU A 112 3.58 13.27 -8.89
N ALA A 113 4.30 12.15 -8.87
CA ALA A 113 4.15 11.04 -9.80
C ALA A 113 4.03 9.72 -9.00
N VAL A 114 2.86 9.09 -9.00
CA VAL A 114 2.59 7.86 -8.25
C VAL A 114 2.17 6.76 -9.21
N LEU A 115 2.99 5.71 -9.31
CA LEU A 115 2.68 4.52 -10.11
C LEU A 115 2.23 3.38 -9.21
N GLY A 116 1.03 2.85 -9.44
CA GLY A 116 0.57 1.60 -8.86
C GLY A 116 0.93 0.41 -9.75
N LEU A 117 1.33 -0.72 -9.17
CA LEU A 117 1.55 -1.97 -9.90
C LEU A 117 0.74 -3.12 -9.32
N ASN A 118 0.00 -3.79 -10.16
CA ASN A 118 -0.62 -5.06 -9.82
C ASN A 118 0.42 -6.17 -9.72
N THR A 119 0.81 -6.51 -8.52
CA THR A 119 1.75 -7.60 -8.24
C THR A 119 1.07 -8.95 -8.03
N THR A 120 -0.27 -9.01 -8.02
CA THR A 120 -1.01 -10.26 -7.79
C THR A 120 -0.90 -11.21 -8.98
N ARG A 121 -0.87 -12.51 -8.70
CA ARG A 121 -0.83 -13.55 -9.76
C ARG A 121 -1.82 -14.67 -9.41
N PRO A 122 -2.70 -15.05 -10.35
CA PRO A 122 -3.69 -16.12 -10.12
C PRO A 122 -3.07 -17.46 -9.72
N ALA A 123 -1.92 -17.80 -10.31
CA ALA A 123 -1.21 -19.06 -10.03
C ALA A 123 -0.46 -19.05 -8.68
N ARG A 124 -0.30 -17.88 -8.04
CA ARG A 124 0.41 -17.71 -6.79
C ARG A 124 -0.54 -17.19 -5.72
N TRP A 125 -0.67 -17.93 -4.62
CA TRP A 125 -1.66 -17.62 -3.61
C TRP A 125 -1.32 -16.40 -2.74
N LYS A 126 -0.09 -16.34 -2.25
CA LYS A 126 0.40 -15.31 -1.30
C LYS A 126 1.57 -14.52 -1.88
N GLU A 127 2.11 -14.98 -2.99
CA GLU A 127 3.32 -14.41 -3.56
C GLU A 127 2.97 -13.42 -4.67
N GLY A 128 3.58 -12.26 -4.61
CA GLY A 128 3.52 -11.28 -5.69
C GLY A 128 4.63 -11.47 -6.71
N SER A 129 4.44 -10.90 -7.89
CA SER A 129 5.46 -10.93 -8.93
C SER A 129 5.39 -9.66 -9.79
N ILE A 130 6.55 -9.11 -10.13
CA ILE A 130 6.72 -8.04 -11.11
C ILE A 130 7.28 -8.67 -12.38
N SER A 131 6.58 -8.49 -13.49
CA SER A 131 6.97 -9.02 -14.80
C SER A 131 7.97 -8.10 -15.50
N PRO A 132 8.73 -8.57 -16.51
CA PRO A 132 9.59 -7.71 -17.32
C PRO A 132 8.85 -6.53 -17.96
N ALA A 133 7.61 -6.72 -18.39
CA ALA A 133 6.78 -5.64 -18.93
C ALA A 133 6.43 -4.59 -17.86
N GLN A 134 6.25 -4.99 -16.60
CA GLN A 134 6.04 -4.04 -15.49
C GLN A 134 7.33 -3.32 -15.10
N VAL A 135 8.49 -3.96 -15.24
CA VAL A 135 9.80 -3.30 -15.06
C VAL A 135 9.97 -2.19 -16.09
N GLU A 136 9.58 -2.46 -17.36
CA GLU A 136 9.61 -1.43 -18.41
C GLU A 136 8.56 -0.34 -18.19
N LEU A 137 7.38 -0.70 -17.64
CA LEU A 137 6.36 0.28 -17.25
C LEU A 137 6.88 1.24 -16.17
N ILE A 138 7.67 0.77 -15.20
CA ILE A 138 8.32 1.66 -14.21
C ILE A 138 9.19 2.69 -14.93
N ARG A 139 10.08 2.24 -15.84
CA ARG A 139 10.96 3.15 -16.57
C ARG A 139 10.19 4.18 -17.39
N SER A 140 9.28 3.71 -18.24
CA SER A 140 8.54 4.57 -19.17
C SER A 140 7.62 5.57 -18.45
N SER A 141 6.93 5.15 -17.39
CA SER A 141 6.05 6.03 -16.63
C SER A 141 6.82 7.19 -15.99
N PHE A 142 7.91 6.90 -15.31
CA PHE A 142 8.69 7.94 -14.64
C PHE A 142 9.59 8.75 -15.59
N ALA A 143 9.96 8.19 -16.74
CA ALA A 143 10.67 8.98 -17.78
C ALA A 143 9.76 10.08 -18.37
N GLY A 144 8.45 9.84 -18.43
CA GLY A 144 7.47 10.84 -18.86
C GLY A 144 7.02 11.83 -17.77
N ALA A 145 7.39 11.60 -16.51
CA ALA A 145 7.02 12.49 -15.40
C ALA A 145 7.93 13.72 -15.33
N PRO A 146 7.42 14.89 -14.88
CA PRO A 146 8.25 16.06 -14.62
C PRO A 146 9.46 15.76 -13.74
N ALA A 147 10.60 16.39 -14.01
CA ALA A 147 11.83 16.18 -13.23
C ALA A 147 11.69 16.63 -11.76
N THR A 148 10.79 17.58 -11.51
CA THR A 148 10.47 18.12 -10.19
C THR A 148 9.52 17.25 -9.39
N ALA A 149 8.79 16.32 -10.05
CA ALA A 149 7.78 15.49 -9.39
C ALA A 149 8.41 14.48 -8.42
N ARG A 150 7.86 14.42 -7.21
CA ARG A 150 8.18 13.40 -6.21
C ARG A 150 7.68 12.04 -6.70
N ARG A 151 8.52 11.01 -6.70
CA ARG A 151 8.28 9.73 -7.38
C ARG A 151 8.00 8.61 -6.40
N VAL A 152 6.79 8.05 -6.48
CA VAL A 152 6.28 7.02 -5.57
C VAL A 152 5.84 5.78 -6.35
N LEU A 153 6.25 4.61 -5.92
CA LEU A 153 5.77 3.32 -6.44
C LEU A 153 4.91 2.61 -5.40
N VAL A 154 3.75 2.13 -5.81
CA VAL A 154 2.80 1.42 -4.95
C VAL A 154 2.63 -0.01 -5.43
N THR A 155 2.81 -0.96 -4.53
CA THR A 155 2.54 -2.39 -4.75
C THR A 155 1.75 -2.95 -3.58
N HIS A 156 1.13 -4.13 -3.72
CA HIS A 156 0.59 -4.82 -2.55
C HIS A 156 1.69 -5.60 -1.82
N HIS A 157 2.48 -6.38 -2.56
CA HIS A 157 3.54 -7.20 -1.98
C HIS A 157 4.82 -6.39 -1.77
N PRO A 158 5.47 -6.51 -0.59
CA PRO A 158 6.61 -5.68 -0.21
C PRO A 158 7.90 -6.05 -0.94
N PHE A 159 8.82 -5.09 -1.03
CA PHE A 159 10.18 -5.28 -1.53
C PHE A 159 11.16 -5.75 -0.46
N LEU A 160 10.89 -5.42 0.81
CA LEU A 160 11.73 -5.79 1.96
C LEU A 160 10.92 -6.58 2.98
N PRO A 161 11.51 -7.61 3.59
CA PRO A 161 10.91 -8.24 4.75
C PRO A 161 11.17 -7.37 5.99
N PRO A 162 10.21 -7.25 6.92
CA PRO A 162 10.46 -6.57 8.18
C PRO A 162 11.43 -7.38 9.07
N PRO A 163 12.20 -6.74 9.95
CA PRO A 163 13.13 -7.42 10.87
C PRO A 163 12.46 -8.49 11.73
N SER A 164 11.21 -8.26 12.16
CA SER A 164 10.40 -9.23 12.92
C SER A 164 10.03 -10.48 12.12
N LEU A 165 10.06 -10.42 10.78
CA LEU A 165 9.79 -11.53 9.87
C LEU A 165 10.85 -11.60 8.75
N PRO A 166 12.13 -11.87 9.04
CA PRO A 166 13.22 -11.79 8.05
C PRO A 166 13.10 -12.81 6.91
N ARG A 167 12.27 -13.83 7.08
CA ARG A 167 11.95 -14.85 6.06
C ARG A 167 10.62 -14.61 5.36
N ALA A 168 9.97 -13.44 5.56
CA ALA A 168 8.75 -13.10 4.86
C ALA A 168 9.01 -13.09 3.34
N ILE A 169 8.03 -13.58 2.60
CA ILE A 169 8.09 -13.61 1.14
C ILE A 169 7.94 -12.19 0.64
N VAL A 170 8.93 -11.72 -0.10
CA VAL A 170 8.90 -10.45 -0.83
C VAL A 170 8.47 -10.68 -2.28
N VAL A 171 8.17 -9.59 -3.01
CA VAL A 171 7.73 -9.69 -4.39
C VAL A 171 8.80 -10.34 -5.30
N HIS A 172 8.40 -11.32 -6.11
CA HIS A 172 9.28 -11.92 -7.11
C HIS A 172 9.62 -10.93 -8.23
N GLY A 173 10.83 -11.03 -8.77
CA GLY A 173 11.34 -10.10 -9.79
C GLY A 173 11.78 -8.75 -9.20
N ARG A 174 11.89 -8.65 -7.87
CA ARG A 174 12.25 -7.42 -7.15
C ARG A 174 13.60 -6.85 -7.60
N ASP A 175 14.60 -7.68 -7.89
CA ASP A 175 15.95 -7.18 -8.19
C ASP A 175 15.98 -6.38 -9.49
N ALA A 176 15.32 -6.88 -10.55
CA ALA A 176 15.15 -6.14 -11.80
C ALA A 176 14.27 -4.89 -11.61
N ALA A 177 13.22 -4.99 -10.79
CA ALA A 177 12.37 -3.84 -10.46
C ALA A 177 13.14 -2.79 -9.66
N LEU A 178 13.97 -3.19 -8.68
CA LEU A 178 14.80 -2.26 -7.89
C LEU A 178 15.85 -1.54 -8.75
N ALA A 179 16.39 -2.19 -9.77
CA ALA A 179 17.25 -1.53 -10.76
C ALA A 179 16.49 -0.41 -11.48
N ALA A 180 15.30 -0.72 -12.04
CA ALA A 180 14.46 0.27 -12.73
C ALA A 180 13.97 1.39 -11.79
N ILE A 181 13.65 1.08 -10.54
CA ILE A 181 13.25 2.02 -9.49
C ILE A 181 14.37 3.04 -9.22
N ARG A 182 15.63 2.56 -9.08
CA ARG A 182 16.79 3.45 -8.89
C ARG A 182 17.05 4.30 -10.13
N GLU A 183 17.04 3.69 -11.33
CA GLU A 183 17.20 4.42 -12.61
C GLU A 183 16.12 5.51 -12.77
N ALA A 184 14.89 5.21 -12.35
CA ALA A 184 13.77 6.14 -12.42
C ALA A 184 13.77 7.18 -11.29
N GLY A 185 14.70 7.14 -10.33
CA GLY A 185 14.76 8.07 -9.21
C GLY A 185 13.53 7.99 -8.29
N VAL A 186 12.90 6.82 -8.17
CA VAL A 186 11.80 6.61 -7.21
C VAL A 186 12.36 6.66 -5.79
N GLU A 187 11.77 7.48 -4.95
CA GLU A 187 12.23 7.72 -3.58
C GLU A 187 11.41 7.01 -2.51
N LEU A 188 10.16 6.61 -2.84
CA LEU A 188 9.23 6.00 -1.89
C LEU A 188 8.54 4.78 -2.50
N LEU A 189 8.57 3.66 -1.77
CA LEU A 189 7.87 2.41 -2.08
C LEU A 189 6.80 2.16 -1.03
N LEU A 190 5.53 2.07 -1.44
CA LEU A 190 4.40 1.80 -0.55
C LEU A 190 3.89 0.37 -0.76
N ALA A 191 3.69 -0.37 0.34
CA ALA A 191 3.19 -1.74 0.29
C ALA A 191 2.32 -2.10 1.52
N GLY A 192 1.66 -3.27 1.46
CA GLY A 192 0.88 -3.86 2.54
C GLY A 192 1.22 -5.34 2.73
N HIS A 193 0.18 -6.21 2.70
CA HIS A 193 0.27 -7.68 2.65
C HIS A 193 0.68 -8.37 3.96
N LEU A 194 1.70 -7.88 4.65
CA LEU A 194 2.20 -8.54 5.87
C LEU A 194 1.36 -8.19 7.10
N HIS A 195 0.46 -7.22 7.02
CA HIS A 195 -0.35 -6.69 8.13
C HIS A 195 0.51 -6.11 9.25
N LEU A 196 1.74 -5.70 8.94
CA LEU A 196 2.71 -5.14 9.86
C LEU A 196 3.17 -3.78 9.34
N GLY A 197 3.08 -2.75 10.17
CA GLY A 197 3.65 -1.44 9.88
C GLY A 197 5.18 -1.49 10.03
N TYR A 198 5.89 -1.08 8.98
CA TYR A 198 7.35 -1.11 8.93
C TYR A 198 7.89 -0.14 7.88
N ALA A 199 9.02 0.46 8.14
CA ALA A 199 9.73 1.27 7.15
C ALA A 199 11.24 1.09 7.26
N ASP A 200 11.92 0.97 6.12
CA ASP A 200 13.37 0.90 6.02
C ASP A 200 13.86 1.33 4.63
N VAL A 201 15.13 1.70 4.55
CA VAL A 201 15.77 2.11 3.30
C VAL A 201 16.29 0.90 2.54
N VAL A 202 15.89 0.74 1.28
CA VAL A 202 16.34 -0.36 0.42
C VAL A 202 17.84 -0.27 0.18
N GLY A 203 18.57 -1.30 0.55
CA GLY A 203 20.00 -1.40 0.29
C GLY A 203 20.91 -0.60 1.23
N GLY A 204 20.38 -0.10 2.36
CA GLY A 204 21.20 0.47 3.43
C GLY A 204 21.85 1.82 3.07
N GLY A 205 21.09 2.82 2.77
CA GLY A 205 21.54 4.19 2.47
C GLY A 205 21.55 4.55 0.99
N GLY A 206 20.90 5.65 0.64
CA GLY A 206 20.82 6.15 -0.74
C GLY A 206 19.80 5.45 -1.65
N GLY A 207 19.11 4.41 -1.19
CA GLY A 207 17.99 3.79 -1.91
C GLY A 207 16.63 4.40 -1.53
N PRO A 208 15.53 3.94 -2.17
CA PRO A 208 14.19 4.40 -1.83
C PRO A 208 13.78 3.96 -0.42
N LEU A 209 12.96 4.77 0.26
CA LEU A 209 12.33 4.39 1.51
C LEU A 209 11.19 3.39 1.20
N SER A 210 11.24 2.20 1.77
CA SER A 210 10.16 1.21 1.69
C SER A 210 9.29 1.31 2.94
N VAL A 211 7.99 1.60 2.75
CA VAL A 211 7.01 1.77 3.82
C VAL A 211 5.90 0.74 3.64
N GLN A 212 5.68 -0.05 4.66
CA GLN A 212 4.58 -0.99 4.74
C GLN A 212 3.51 -0.45 5.69
N ALA A 213 2.25 -0.54 5.26
CA ALA A 213 1.13 -0.25 6.12
C ALA A 213 0.66 -1.53 6.83
N GLY A 214 0.25 -1.39 8.07
CA GLY A 214 -0.51 -2.41 8.78
C GLY A 214 -1.94 -2.54 8.22
N THR A 215 -2.75 -3.36 8.87
CA THR A 215 -4.18 -3.50 8.56
C THR A 215 -4.94 -2.24 9.01
N ALA A 216 -5.65 -1.56 8.10
CA ALA A 216 -6.29 -0.29 8.41
C ALA A 216 -7.42 -0.43 9.44
N PHE A 217 -8.46 -1.22 9.18
CA PHE A 217 -9.61 -1.38 10.08
C PHE A 217 -10.20 -2.80 10.11
N SER A 218 -9.52 -3.78 9.52
CA SER A 218 -9.97 -5.15 9.56
C SER A 218 -9.61 -5.84 10.89
N ARG A 219 -10.43 -6.78 11.33
CA ARG A 219 -10.13 -7.65 12.47
C ARG A 219 -9.03 -8.68 12.17
N ARG A 220 -8.57 -8.75 10.92
CA ARG A 220 -7.50 -9.63 10.48
C ARG A 220 -6.12 -9.01 10.75
N ARG A 221 -5.73 -9.02 12.00
CA ARG A 221 -4.43 -8.48 12.47
C ARG A 221 -3.39 -9.59 12.63
N ARG A 222 -2.11 -9.20 12.64
CA ARG A 222 -0.97 -10.09 12.91
C ARG A 222 -0.12 -9.56 14.07
N GLY A 223 -0.74 -9.43 15.26
CA GLY A 223 -0.04 -9.02 16.48
C GLY A 223 0.15 -7.52 16.66
N GLN A 224 -0.03 -6.70 15.62
CA GLN A 224 -0.02 -5.25 15.73
C GLN A 224 -1.46 -4.68 15.77
N PRO A 225 -1.67 -3.49 16.38
CA PRO A 225 -2.93 -2.77 16.29
C PRO A 225 -3.23 -2.34 14.86
N ASN A 226 -4.48 -1.97 14.59
CA ASN A 226 -4.85 -1.37 13.32
C ASN A 226 -4.14 -0.03 13.14
N ALA A 227 -3.67 0.23 11.92
CA ALA A 227 -2.89 1.44 11.64
C ALA A 227 -2.95 1.82 10.16
N TYR A 228 -2.70 3.10 9.88
CA TYR A 228 -2.40 3.64 8.56
C TYR A 228 -1.23 4.62 8.66
N ASN A 229 -0.65 5.04 7.53
CA ASN A 229 0.45 6.00 7.53
C ASN A 229 0.01 7.35 6.95
N VAL A 230 0.39 8.42 7.61
CA VAL A 230 0.45 9.77 7.04
C VAL A 230 1.87 9.99 6.56
N ILE A 231 2.03 10.34 5.29
CA ILE A 231 3.34 10.54 4.66
C ILE A 231 3.43 11.98 4.18
N THR A 232 4.50 12.66 4.55
CA THR A 232 4.79 14.02 4.10
C THR A 232 6.04 14.00 3.21
N LEU A 233 5.91 14.56 2.02
CA LEU A 233 7.00 14.75 1.07
C LEU A 233 7.28 16.25 0.99
N ASP A 234 8.44 16.69 1.47
CA ASP A 234 8.85 18.08 1.50
C ASP A 234 10.34 18.23 1.10
N ALA A 235 10.89 19.42 1.22
CA ALA A 235 12.29 19.68 0.90
C ALA A 235 13.28 18.94 1.81
N ALA A 236 12.86 18.57 3.03
CA ALA A 236 13.66 17.79 3.97
C ALA A 236 13.68 16.29 3.64
N GLY A 237 12.76 15.83 2.76
CA GLY A 237 12.69 14.44 2.31
C GLY A 237 11.33 13.78 2.50
N VAL A 238 11.33 12.53 2.94
CA VAL A 238 10.14 11.72 3.21
C VAL A 238 9.99 11.51 4.71
N GLN A 239 8.88 11.96 5.26
CA GLN A 239 8.52 11.74 6.66
C GLN A 239 7.33 10.78 6.72
N VAL A 240 7.40 9.79 7.61
CA VAL A 240 6.34 8.78 7.81
C VAL A 240 5.85 8.85 9.24
N GLN A 241 4.57 9.15 9.41
CA GLN A 241 3.89 9.18 10.70
C GLN A 241 2.83 8.08 10.74
N PRO A 242 3.09 6.93 11.38
CA PRO A 242 2.06 5.94 11.61
C PRO A 242 0.98 6.50 12.53
N ARG A 243 -0.26 6.18 12.20
CA ARG A 243 -1.46 6.48 13.00
C ARG A 243 -2.05 5.17 13.46
N VAL A 244 -2.05 4.93 14.76
CA VAL A 244 -2.39 3.66 15.39
C VAL A 244 -3.71 3.78 16.15
N TRP A 245 -4.57 2.76 16.01
CA TRP A 245 -5.83 2.69 16.73
C TRP A 245 -5.59 2.42 18.23
N ASP A 246 -6.08 3.31 19.10
CA ASP A 246 -5.95 3.23 20.57
C ASP A 246 -7.20 2.70 21.29
N GLY A 247 -8.25 2.42 20.55
CA GLY A 247 -9.56 2.01 21.09
C GLY A 247 -10.68 3.01 20.79
N ASP A 248 -10.36 4.27 20.56
CA ASP A 248 -11.31 5.37 20.30
C ASP A 248 -11.02 6.12 19.00
N GLY A 249 -9.74 6.24 18.60
CA GLY A 249 -9.30 6.93 17.41
C GLY A 249 -7.92 6.48 16.97
N PHE A 250 -7.44 7.06 15.85
CA PHE A 250 -6.07 6.83 15.39
C PHE A 250 -5.15 7.91 15.95
N ARG A 251 -4.10 7.53 16.65
CA ARG A 251 -3.13 8.44 17.28
C ARG A 251 -1.76 8.31 16.64
N PRO A 252 -0.98 9.40 16.57
CA PRO A 252 0.40 9.35 16.11
C PRO A 252 1.23 8.38 16.96
N ALA A 253 1.96 7.48 16.33
CA ALA A 253 2.97 6.64 16.98
C ALA A 253 4.37 7.24 16.79
N ALA A 254 5.33 6.83 17.63
CA ALA A 254 6.69 7.41 17.67
C ALA A 254 7.57 7.09 16.43
N GLY A 255 6.98 6.63 15.34
CA GLY A 255 7.65 6.30 14.08
C GLY A 255 7.36 4.88 13.61
N PRO A 256 7.77 4.51 12.38
CA PRO A 256 7.46 3.17 11.82
C PRO A 256 8.06 2.02 12.62
N GLY A 257 9.22 2.19 13.25
CA GLY A 257 9.85 1.19 14.11
C GLY A 257 9.16 0.98 15.47
N ALA A 258 8.34 1.93 15.92
CA ALA A 258 7.60 1.81 17.19
C ALA A 258 6.49 0.75 17.13
N LEU A 259 6.03 0.38 15.93
CA LEU A 259 5.03 -0.67 15.73
C LEU A 259 5.59 -2.08 15.94
N GLU A 260 6.92 -2.26 15.90
CA GLU A 260 7.57 -3.55 16.14
C GLU A 260 7.81 -3.85 17.63
N ALA A 261 7.91 -2.81 18.45
CA ALA A 261 8.29 -2.95 19.87
C ALA A 261 7.18 -3.56 20.76
N ASP A 262 5.92 -3.54 20.31
CA ASP A 262 4.76 -4.02 21.10
C ASP A 262 4.35 -5.48 20.80
N ALA A 263 5.05 -6.16 19.90
CA ALA A 263 4.85 -7.59 19.68
C ALA A 263 5.55 -8.40 20.79
N GLY A 264 4.92 -8.45 21.97
CA GLY A 264 5.36 -9.30 23.07
C GLY A 264 5.56 -10.77 22.62
N PRO A 265 6.47 -11.53 23.24
CA PRO A 265 6.75 -12.91 22.87
C PRO A 265 5.56 -13.80 23.25
N GLY A 266 4.68 -14.09 22.29
CA GLY A 266 3.59 -15.04 22.56
C GLY A 266 2.40 -14.96 21.63
N SER A 267 2.55 -15.38 20.39
CA SER A 267 1.55 -16.18 19.67
C SER A 267 2.13 -16.69 18.36
N ALA A 268 2.95 -17.73 18.44
CA ALA A 268 3.19 -18.62 17.32
C ALA A 268 1.89 -19.38 17.02
N GLY A 269 0.93 -18.71 16.44
CA GLY A 269 -0.28 -19.29 15.89
C GLY A 269 0.08 -20.03 14.61
N SER A 270 -0.14 -21.36 14.61
CA SER A 270 0.13 -22.29 13.54
C SER A 270 -0.29 -21.75 12.17
N ILE A 271 0.63 -21.87 11.23
CA ILE A 271 0.42 -21.62 9.80
C ILE A 271 -0.43 -22.78 9.25
N GLY A 272 -1.72 -22.58 9.05
CA GLY A 272 -2.63 -23.44 8.32
C GLY A 272 -3.12 -22.71 7.07
#